data_94faf682b25a026823534b1b7df021ba
#
_entry.id   94faf682b25a026823534b1b7df021ba
#
_cell.length_a   1.000
_cell.length_b   1.000
_cell.length_c   1.000
_cell.angle_alpha   90.00
_cell.angle_beta   90.00
_cell.angle_gamma   90.00
#
_symmetry.space_group_name_H-M   'P 1'
#
loop_
_entity.id
_entity.type
_entity.pdbx_description
1 polymer ?
#
loop_
_entity_poly.entity_id
_entity_poly.type
_entity_poly.pdbx_seq_one_letter_code
_entity_poly.pdbx_strand_id
1 'polypeptide(L)'
;MIRTFVAEPTTLTREGLVALLSREHDIDLIATVQRAEEVVSAARALKPDVVLLAAAFPGHDGIDIARALRAALPESRCAILSSGRRLRDVQRAIAAQVHGFLVHDCPAEILTEAIRQLASGKEVIDPGPALGVPCPLTSREAEALKAAAQGSTTAEIAASLFLTAGTVRNYLSRAIAKTGARNRVGAIRIAEESGWL
;
A
#
# COMPACT_ATOMS: atom_id res chain seq x y z
N MET A 1 21.57 -16.91 -8.78
CA MET A 1 20.10 -17.02 -8.69
C MET A 1 19.66 -16.15 -7.53
N ILE A 2 18.60 -15.36 -7.72
CA ILE A 2 18.06 -14.44 -6.70
C ILE A 2 17.17 -15.25 -5.75
N ARG A 3 17.60 -15.42 -4.52
CA ARG A 3 16.84 -16.17 -3.50
C ARG A 3 15.64 -15.34 -3.03
N THR A 4 14.48 -15.70 -3.50
CA THR A 4 13.24 -14.97 -3.25
C THR A 4 12.34 -15.72 -2.27
N PHE A 5 11.82 -15.02 -1.28
CA PHE A 5 10.89 -15.52 -0.28
C PHE A 5 9.56 -14.78 -0.41
N VAL A 6 8.44 -15.49 -0.41
CA VAL A 6 7.10 -14.92 -0.56
C VAL A 6 6.28 -15.13 0.71
N ALA A 7 5.75 -14.05 1.25
CA ALA A 7 4.83 -14.05 2.38
C ALA A 7 3.48 -13.48 1.92
N GLU A 8 2.51 -14.37 1.67
CA GLU A 8 1.20 -14.03 1.10
C GLU A 8 0.12 -14.92 1.73
N PRO A 9 -0.87 -14.35 2.44
CA PRO A 9 -1.92 -15.11 3.09
C PRO A 9 -2.94 -15.69 2.12
N THR A 10 -3.18 -15.02 0.97
CA THR A 10 -4.20 -15.45 0.00
C THR A 10 -3.69 -16.60 -0.85
N THR A 11 -4.34 -17.76 -0.74
CA THR A 11 -3.87 -18.99 -1.40
C THR A 11 -3.72 -18.81 -2.92
N LEU A 12 -4.73 -18.27 -3.60
CA LEU A 12 -4.70 -18.12 -5.06
C LEU A 12 -3.54 -17.19 -5.50
N THR A 13 -3.34 -16.07 -4.80
CA THR A 13 -2.25 -15.13 -5.09
C THR A 13 -0.90 -15.80 -4.86
N ARG A 14 -0.73 -16.51 -3.75
CA ARG A 14 0.50 -17.21 -3.42
C ARG A 14 0.84 -18.29 -4.46
N GLU A 15 -0.12 -19.11 -4.85
CA GLU A 15 0.06 -20.14 -5.88
C GLU A 15 0.36 -19.54 -7.25
N GLY A 16 -0.30 -18.43 -7.60
CA GLY A 16 0.00 -17.64 -8.80
C GLY A 16 1.43 -17.12 -8.81
N LEU A 17 1.91 -16.57 -7.69
CA LEU A 17 3.30 -16.11 -7.56
C LEU A 17 4.29 -17.27 -7.67
N VAL A 18 4.00 -18.43 -7.07
CA VAL A 18 4.82 -19.64 -7.23
C VAL A 18 4.92 -20.05 -8.68
N ALA A 19 3.79 -20.17 -9.38
CA ALA A 19 3.75 -20.56 -10.78
C ALA A 19 4.44 -19.56 -11.71
N LEU A 20 4.37 -18.28 -11.39
CA LEU A 20 5.02 -17.20 -12.14
C LEU A 20 6.55 -17.23 -11.92
N LEU A 21 6.99 -17.23 -10.68
CA LEU A 21 8.42 -17.16 -10.35
C LEU A 21 9.18 -18.43 -10.74
N SER A 22 8.52 -19.60 -10.73
CA SER A 22 9.14 -20.86 -11.15
C SER A 22 9.49 -20.92 -12.65
N ARG A 23 9.01 -19.99 -13.47
CA ARG A 23 9.35 -19.88 -14.89
C ARG A 23 10.65 -19.08 -15.13
N GLU A 24 11.09 -18.34 -14.12
CA GLU A 24 12.27 -17.50 -14.22
C GLU A 24 13.54 -18.27 -13.88
N HIS A 25 14.52 -18.27 -14.77
CA HIS A 25 15.73 -19.08 -14.61
C HIS A 25 16.72 -18.49 -13.57
N ASP A 26 16.60 -17.19 -13.31
CA ASP A 26 17.48 -16.42 -12.43
C ASP A 26 16.89 -16.14 -11.06
N ILE A 27 15.61 -16.49 -10.84
CA ILE A 27 14.88 -16.32 -9.57
C ILE A 27 14.66 -17.70 -8.93
N ASP A 28 15.12 -17.86 -7.71
CA ASP A 28 14.94 -19.07 -6.92
C ASP A 28 13.93 -18.80 -5.80
N LEU A 29 12.71 -19.29 -5.96
CA LEU A 29 11.68 -19.21 -4.92
C LEU A 29 11.97 -20.24 -3.82
N ILE A 30 12.67 -19.80 -2.77
CA ILE A 30 13.18 -20.69 -1.72
C ILE A 30 12.12 -21.13 -0.71
N ALA A 31 11.06 -20.34 -0.50
CA ALA A 31 9.92 -20.71 0.36
C ALA A 31 8.76 -19.73 0.21
N THR A 32 7.60 -20.19 0.67
CA THR A 32 6.41 -19.35 0.87
C THR A 32 5.82 -19.54 2.27
N VAL A 33 5.26 -18.49 2.86
CA VAL A 33 4.49 -18.56 4.10
C VAL A 33 3.17 -17.83 3.94
N GLN A 34 2.17 -18.26 4.73
CA GLN A 34 0.83 -17.66 4.70
C GLN A 34 0.45 -16.94 6.00
N ARG A 35 1.24 -17.10 7.05
CA ARG A 35 0.96 -16.54 8.37
C ARG A 35 1.98 -15.47 8.73
N ALA A 36 1.50 -14.34 9.27
CA ALA A 36 2.32 -13.21 9.65
C ALA A 36 3.43 -13.58 10.65
N GLU A 37 3.10 -14.44 11.62
CA GLU A 37 3.99 -14.84 12.72
C GLU A 37 5.19 -15.65 12.24
N GLU A 38 5.06 -16.30 11.08
CA GLU A 38 6.13 -17.15 10.51
C GLU A 38 7.14 -16.34 9.68
N VAL A 39 6.77 -15.14 9.22
CA VAL A 39 7.54 -14.38 8.22
C VAL A 39 8.97 -14.10 8.70
N VAL A 40 9.12 -13.48 9.87
CA VAL A 40 10.44 -13.05 10.37
C VAL A 40 11.32 -14.25 10.71
N SER A 41 10.75 -15.29 11.33
CA SER A 41 11.49 -16.50 11.72
C SER A 41 11.95 -17.30 10.50
N ALA A 42 11.09 -17.49 9.51
CA ALA A 42 11.42 -18.16 8.26
C ALA A 42 12.48 -17.38 7.47
N ALA A 43 12.32 -16.06 7.32
CA ALA A 43 13.29 -15.24 6.63
C ALA A 43 14.68 -15.28 7.30
N ARG A 44 14.74 -15.26 8.65
CA ARG A 44 16.02 -15.42 9.39
C ARG A 44 16.73 -16.74 9.10
N ALA A 45 15.96 -17.82 9.04
CA ALA A 45 16.53 -19.15 8.75
C ALA A 45 17.00 -19.27 7.30
N LEU A 46 16.24 -18.70 6.37
CA LEU A 46 16.47 -18.85 4.94
C LEU A 46 17.44 -17.81 4.36
N LYS A 47 17.56 -16.63 4.96
CA LYS A 47 18.36 -15.49 4.50
C LYS A 47 18.15 -15.20 3.01
N PRO A 48 16.93 -14.82 2.60
CA PRO A 48 16.62 -14.48 1.22
C PRO A 48 17.29 -13.18 0.79
N ASP A 49 17.57 -13.04 -0.51
CA ASP A 49 17.99 -11.78 -1.10
C ASP A 49 16.82 -10.79 -1.18
N VAL A 50 15.64 -11.32 -1.57
CA VAL A 50 14.41 -10.53 -1.73
C VAL A 50 13.25 -11.20 -1.00
N VAL A 51 12.48 -10.39 -0.28
CA VAL A 51 11.22 -10.78 0.36
C VAL A 51 10.07 -10.04 -0.31
N LEU A 52 9.14 -10.77 -0.90
CA LEU A 52 7.85 -10.25 -1.34
C LEU A 52 6.84 -10.45 -0.20
N LEU A 53 6.30 -9.36 0.32
CA LEU A 53 5.48 -9.36 1.52
C LEU A 53 4.12 -8.73 1.23
N ALA A 54 3.02 -9.45 1.44
CA ALA A 54 1.68 -8.89 1.33
C ALA A 54 1.49 -7.68 2.25
N ALA A 55 0.80 -6.65 1.76
CA ALA A 55 0.51 -5.44 2.53
C ALA A 55 -0.39 -5.70 3.75
N ALA A 56 -1.20 -6.77 3.70
CA ALA A 56 -2.15 -7.10 4.76
C ALA A 56 -2.18 -8.61 5.02
N PHE A 57 -2.19 -8.97 6.29
CA PHE A 57 -2.46 -10.32 6.79
C PHE A 57 -3.66 -10.29 7.73
N PRO A 58 -4.33 -11.40 7.97
CA PRO A 58 -5.37 -11.47 9.01
C PRO A 58 -4.82 -10.99 10.36
N GLY A 59 -5.35 -9.88 10.87
CA GLY A 59 -4.94 -9.29 12.15
C GLY A 59 -3.58 -8.58 12.18
N HIS A 60 -2.84 -8.50 11.07
CA HIS A 60 -1.51 -7.90 11.03
C HIS A 60 -1.33 -6.99 9.81
N ASP A 61 -0.53 -5.95 9.99
CA ASP A 61 -0.14 -5.02 8.93
C ASP A 61 1.22 -5.43 8.34
N GLY A 62 1.29 -5.60 7.01
CA GLY A 62 2.50 -6.02 6.33
C GLY A 62 3.65 -5.01 6.45
N ILE A 63 3.35 -3.72 6.58
CA ILE A 63 4.38 -2.68 6.77
C ILE A 63 5.04 -2.82 8.15
N ASP A 64 4.29 -3.21 9.18
CA ASP A 64 4.88 -3.46 10.50
C ASP A 64 5.75 -4.71 10.50
N ILE A 65 5.35 -5.76 9.76
CA ILE A 65 6.17 -6.94 9.53
C ILE A 65 7.46 -6.57 8.76
N ALA A 66 7.37 -5.70 7.74
CA ALA A 66 8.53 -5.23 6.99
C ALA A 66 9.55 -4.49 7.88
N ARG A 67 9.08 -3.68 8.84
CA ARG A 67 9.97 -3.05 9.84
C ARG A 67 10.69 -4.09 10.69
N ALA A 68 9.98 -5.12 11.16
CA ALA A 68 10.57 -6.21 11.93
C ALA A 68 11.58 -7.02 11.10
N LEU A 69 11.26 -7.30 9.82
CA LEU A 69 12.17 -7.95 8.88
C LEU A 69 13.45 -7.15 8.70
N ARG A 70 13.34 -5.85 8.46
CA ARG A 70 14.50 -4.96 8.28
C ARG A 70 15.41 -4.93 9.50
N ALA A 71 14.82 -4.86 10.70
CA ALA A 71 15.59 -4.90 11.95
C ALA A 71 16.32 -6.26 12.14
N ALA A 72 15.69 -7.34 11.66
CA ALA A 72 16.21 -8.71 11.81
C ALA A 72 17.19 -9.12 10.72
N LEU A 73 17.04 -8.57 9.50
CA LEU A 73 17.74 -8.95 8.28
C LEU A 73 17.99 -7.70 7.41
N PRO A 74 18.92 -6.83 7.81
CA PRO A 74 19.18 -5.57 7.08
C PRO A 74 19.71 -5.78 5.66
N GLU A 75 20.28 -6.94 5.35
CA GLU A 75 20.80 -7.28 4.02
C GLU A 75 19.69 -7.70 3.03
N SER A 76 18.57 -8.22 3.54
CA SER A 76 17.47 -8.66 2.67
C SER A 76 16.65 -7.45 2.18
N ARG A 77 16.32 -7.43 0.91
CA ARG A 77 15.46 -6.41 0.31
C ARG A 77 14.01 -6.81 0.45
N CYS A 78 13.19 -5.93 0.98
CA CYS A 78 11.76 -6.19 1.17
C CYS A 78 10.92 -5.32 0.24
N ALA A 79 9.99 -5.93 -0.50
CA ALA A 79 8.96 -5.27 -1.26
C ALA A 79 7.58 -5.61 -0.74
N ILE A 80 6.72 -4.61 -0.60
CA ILE A 80 5.31 -4.78 -0.27
C ILE A 80 4.52 -5.08 -1.54
N LEU A 81 3.68 -6.12 -1.50
CA LEU A 81 2.65 -6.40 -2.49
C LEU A 81 1.30 -5.96 -1.94
N SER A 82 0.65 -5.01 -2.61
CA SER A 82 -0.62 -4.44 -2.19
C SER A 82 -1.74 -4.71 -3.19
N SER A 83 -2.97 -4.81 -2.72
CA SER A 83 -4.16 -4.88 -3.57
C SER A 83 -4.54 -3.52 -4.20
N GLY A 84 -3.86 -2.45 -3.83
CA GLY A 84 -4.10 -1.12 -4.38
C GLY A 84 -2.99 -0.12 -4.03
N ARG A 85 -2.99 1.00 -4.74
CA ARG A 85 -2.01 2.08 -4.59
C ARG A 85 -2.61 3.24 -3.80
N ARG A 86 -2.88 3.03 -2.52
CA ARG A 86 -3.27 4.15 -1.66
C ARG A 86 -2.03 4.95 -1.30
N LEU A 87 -2.05 6.25 -1.55
CA LEU A 87 -0.90 7.12 -1.25
C LEU A 87 -0.43 6.98 0.20
N ARG A 88 -1.37 6.84 1.13
CA ARG A 88 -1.07 6.60 2.55
C ARG A 88 -0.23 5.33 2.76
N ASP A 89 -0.53 4.26 2.04
CA ASP A 89 0.19 2.98 2.20
C ASP A 89 1.59 3.07 1.58
N VAL A 90 1.71 3.76 0.44
CA VAL A 90 3.02 4.07 -0.16
C VAL A 90 3.86 4.96 0.77
N GLN A 91 3.29 6.03 1.34
CA GLN A 91 3.99 6.89 2.30
C GLN A 91 4.43 6.13 3.56
N ARG A 92 3.59 5.25 4.09
CA ARG A 92 3.93 4.39 5.23
C ARG A 92 5.05 3.41 4.87
N ALA A 93 5.02 2.84 3.67
CA ALA A 93 6.07 1.96 3.16
C ALA A 93 7.41 2.70 3.06
N ILE A 94 7.41 3.91 2.49
CA ILE A 94 8.60 4.79 2.43
C ILE A 94 9.11 5.11 3.85
N ALA A 95 8.22 5.51 4.77
CA ALA A 95 8.58 5.81 6.15
C ALA A 95 9.11 4.58 6.92
N ALA A 96 8.69 3.38 6.54
CA ALA A 96 9.21 2.11 7.04
C ALA A 96 10.51 1.68 6.34
N GLN A 97 10.96 2.47 5.35
CA GLN A 97 12.16 2.21 4.56
C GLN A 97 12.13 0.82 3.90
N VAL A 98 10.96 0.40 3.38
CA VAL A 98 10.89 -0.77 2.50
C VAL A 98 11.50 -0.42 1.15
N HIS A 99 12.09 -1.40 0.51
CA HIS A 99 12.85 -1.19 -0.72
C HIS A 99 11.98 -1.24 -1.97
N GLY A 100 10.75 -1.78 -1.86
CA GLY A 100 9.81 -1.87 -2.96
C GLY A 100 8.35 -1.75 -2.54
N PHE A 101 7.51 -1.22 -3.44
CA PHE A 101 6.07 -1.20 -3.31
C PHE A 101 5.44 -1.49 -4.68
N LEU A 102 4.73 -2.59 -4.78
CA LEU A 102 4.12 -3.11 -6.00
C LEU A 102 2.63 -3.38 -5.75
N VAL A 103 1.86 -3.43 -6.82
CA VAL A 103 0.44 -3.82 -6.74
C VAL A 103 0.23 -5.19 -7.38
N HIS A 104 -0.75 -5.95 -6.88
CA HIS A 104 -1.07 -7.30 -7.40
C HIS A 104 -1.50 -7.29 -8.86
N ASP A 105 -2.01 -6.17 -9.38
CA ASP A 105 -2.44 -6.02 -10.77
C ASP A 105 -1.33 -5.58 -11.73
N CYS A 106 -0.07 -5.54 -11.26
CA CYS A 106 1.05 -5.26 -12.16
C CYS A 106 1.29 -6.46 -13.10
N PRO A 107 1.76 -6.20 -14.35
CA PRO A 107 2.21 -7.26 -15.24
C PRO A 107 3.28 -8.15 -14.62
N ALA A 108 3.31 -9.42 -15.00
CA ALA A 108 4.28 -10.40 -14.50
C ALA A 108 5.74 -9.95 -14.71
N GLU A 109 6.00 -9.36 -15.87
CA GLU A 109 7.31 -8.86 -16.26
C GLU A 109 7.78 -7.71 -15.35
N ILE A 110 6.86 -6.87 -14.88
CA ILE A 110 7.16 -5.79 -13.94
C ILE A 110 7.55 -6.35 -12.58
N LEU A 111 6.85 -7.39 -12.10
CA LEU A 111 7.17 -8.03 -10.84
C LEU A 111 8.56 -8.71 -10.87
N THR A 112 8.85 -9.47 -11.92
CA THR A 112 10.14 -10.18 -12.04
C THR A 112 11.29 -9.21 -12.22
N GLU A 113 11.10 -8.12 -12.99
CA GLU A 113 12.10 -7.06 -13.12
C GLU A 113 12.31 -6.30 -11.81
N ALA A 114 11.25 -6.07 -11.03
CA ALA A 114 11.35 -5.47 -9.71
C ALA A 114 12.19 -6.33 -8.76
N ILE A 115 12.04 -7.65 -8.77
CA ILE A 115 12.87 -8.56 -7.98
C ILE A 115 14.35 -8.43 -8.37
N ARG A 116 14.67 -8.35 -9.67
CA ARG A 116 16.05 -8.17 -10.16
C ARG A 116 16.64 -6.83 -9.70
N GLN A 117 15.86 -5.77 -9.80
CA GLN A 117 16.28 -4.43 -9.36
C GLN A 117 16.52 -4.38 -7.86
N LEU A 118 15.61 -4.95 -7.05
CA LEU A 118 15.79 -5.06 -5.61
C LEU A 118 17.06 -5.85 -5.25
N ALA A 119 17.27 -6.99 -5.85
CA ALA A 119 18.46 -7.80 -5.63
C ALA A 119 19.76 -7.06 -6.01
N SER A 120 19.71 -6.17 -7.00
CA SER A 120 20.85 -5.29 -7.36
C SER A 120 21.03 -4.08 -6.43
N GLY A 121 20.20 -3.93 -5.40
CA GLY A 121 20.28 -2.85 -4.42
C GLY A 121 19.49 -1.60 -4.78
N LYS A 122 18.74 -1.60 -5.87
CA LYS A 122 17.86 -0.48 -6.25
C LYS A 122 16.57 -0.49 -5.45
N GLU A 123 15.96 0.66 -5.31
CA GLU A 123 14.60 0.79 -4.79
C GLU A 123 13.58 0.73 -5.93
N VAL A 124 12.47 0.04 -5.70
CA VAL A 124 11.38 -0.12 -6.67
C VAL A 124 10.09 0.31 -5.98
N ILE A 125 9.98 1.59 -5.74
CA ILE A 125 8.75 2.19 -5.23
C ILE A 125 8.12 2.92 -6.40
N ASP A 126 7.14 2.28 -7.04
CA ASP A 126 6.32 2.97 -8.03
C ASP A 126 5.25 3.79 -7.29
N PRO A 127 5.45 5.10 -7.18
CA PRO A 127 4.47 5.96 -6.53
C PRO A 127 3.13 5.99 -7.28
N GLY A 128 3.07 5.42 -8.51
CA GLY A 128 1.92 5.49 -9.38
C GLY A 128 1.50 6.92 -9.71
N PRO A 129 0.45 7.12 -10.46
CA PRO A 129 -0.08 8.46 -10.75
C PRO A 129 -0.54 9.22 -9.49
N ALA A 130 -0.71 8.54 -8.36
CA ALA A 130 -1.18 9.16 -7.11
C ALA A 130 -0.17 10.12 -6.45
N LEU A 131 1.15 9.93 -6.61
CA LEU A 131 2.15 10.88 -6.08
C LEU A 131 2.34 12.14 -6.95
N GLY A 132 1.74 12.15 -8.14
CA GLY A 132 1.84 13.30 -9.06
C GLY A 132 0.54 14.08 -9.24
N VAL A 133 -0.59 13.59 -8.73
CA VAL A 133 -1.87 14.31 -8.85
C VAL A 133 -1.99 15.29 -7.69
N PRO A 134 -1.87 16.61 -7.94
CA PRO A 134 -2.08 17.61 -6.89
C PRO A 134 -3.44 17.40 -6.25
N CYS A 135 -3.52 17.47 -4.93
CA CYS A 135 -4.80 17.42 -4.23
C CYS A 135 -5.69 18.58 -4.75
N PRO A 136 -6.83 18.29 -5.40
CA PRO A 136 -7.70 19.34 -5.93
C PRO A 136 -8.48 20.03 -4.82
N LEU A 137 -8.49 19.44 -3.61
CA LEU A 137 -9.23 19.94 -2.47
C LEU A 137 -8.44 21.03 -1.76
N THR A 138 -9.11 22.08 -1.34
CA THR A 138 -8.56 23.01 -0.36
C THR A 138 -8.50 22.35 1.02
N SER A 139 -7.67 22.87 1.93
CA SER A 139 -7.55 22.35 3.30
C SER A 139 -8.90 22.22 3.99
N ARG A 140 -9.79 23.21 3.83
CA ARG A 140 -11.15 23.21 4.41
C ARG A 140 -12.10 22.19 3.78
N GLU A 141 -11.97 21.95 2.48
CA GLU A 141 -12.73 20.90 1.78
C GLU A 141 -12.27 19.51 2.23
N ALA A 142 -10.95 19.32 2.38
CA ALA A 142 -10.35 18.08 2.87
C ALA A 142 -10.75 17.81 4.33
N GLU A 143 -10.67 18.81 5.23
CA GLU A 143 -11.08 18.69 6.63
C GLU A 143 -12.58 18.29 6.74
N ALA A 144 -13.46 18.95 5.98
CA ALA A 144 -14.88 18.62 5.97
C ALA A 144 -15.14 17.21 5.42
N LEU A 145 -14.43 16.81 4.36
CA LEU A 145 -14.59 15.49 3.76
C LEU A 145 -14.03 14.39 4.67
N LYS A 146 -12.93 14.64 5.37
CA LYS A 146 -12.33 13.73 6.35
C LYS A 146 -13.23 13.49 7.55
N ALA A 147 -13.82 14.52 8.13
CA ALA A 147 -14.81 14.38 9.20
C ALA A 147 -16.04 13.61 8.72
N ALA A 148 -16.44 13.83 7.46
CA ALA A 148 -17.51 13.09 6.82
C ALA A 148 -17.19 11.60 6.62
N ALA A 149 -15.94 11.24 6.35
CA ALA A 149 -15.45 9.86 6.25
C ALA A 149 -15.52 9.11 7.59
N GLN A 150 -15.38 9.85 8.69
CA GLN A 150 -15.52 9.32 10.05
C GLN A 150 -16.98 9.13 10.50
N GLY A 151 -17.95 9.39 9.60
CA GLY A 151 -19.36 9.22 9.89
C GLY A 151 -20.05 10.44 10.49
N SER A 152 -19.35 11.57 10.66
CA SER A 152 -19.92 12.78 11.23
C SER A 152 -21.04 13.37 10.35
N THR A 153 -22.11 13.83 10.99
CA THR A 153 -23.20 14.60 10.36
C THR A 153 -22.72 16.00 9.98
N THR A 154 -23.43 16.66 9.09
CA THR A 154 -23.12 18.05 8.71
C THR A 154 -23.16 19.02 9.91
N ALA A 155 -24.02 18.75 10.90
CA ALA A 155 -24.11 19.56 12.11
C ALA A 155 -22.89 19.36 13.03
N GLU A 156 -22.44 18.10 13.22
CA GLU A 156 -21.25 17.77 14.01
C GLU A 156 -19.99 18.33 13.36
N ILE A 157 -19.86 18.23 12.03
CA ILE A 157 -18.75 18.83 11.27
C ILE A 157 -18.75 20.35 11.45
N ALA A 158 -19.93 20.99 11.36
CA ALA A 158 -20.04 22.44 11.56
C ALA A 158 -19.59 22.87 12.95
N ALA A 159 -20.00 22.12 13.98
CA ALA A 159 -19.58 22.37 15.35
C ALA A 159 -18.07 22.17 15.54
N SER A 160 -17.51 21.06 15.03
CA SER A 160 -16.08 20.72 15.19
C SER A 160 -15.14 21.69 14.46
N LEU A 161 -15.57 22.23 13.30
CA LEU A 161 -14.76 23.15 12.49
C LEU A 161 -15.09 24.63 12.76
N PHE A 162 -15.98 24.94 13.71
CA PHE A 162 -16.46 26.29 14.03
C PHE A 162 -17.08 26.99 12.81
N LEU A 163 -17.92 26.28 12.06
CA LEU A 163 -18.56 26.73 10.82
C LEU A 163 -20.09 26.64 10.94
N THR A 164 -20.79 27.23 9.97
CA THR A 164 -22.22 26.98 9.79
C THR A 164 -22.48 25.71 9.00
N ALA A 165 -23.62 25.05 9.22
CA ALA A 165 -24.00 23.88 8.44
C ALA A 165 -24.14 24.17 6.93
N GLY A 166 -24.47 25.43 6.55
CA GLY A 166 -24.45 25.87 5.16
C GLY A 166 -23.06 25.88 4.54
N THR A 167 -22.06 26.36 5.29
CA THR A 167 -20.67 26.39 4.84
C THR A 167 -20.12 24.96 4.66
N VAL A 168 -20.42 24.05 5.59
CA VAL A 168 -20.02 22.65 5.49
C VAL A 168 -20.65 21.98 4.26
N ARG A 169 -21.95 22.20 3.99
CA ARG A 169 -22.58 21.69 2.77
C ARG A 169 -21.88 22.19 1.51
N ASN A 170 -21.50 23.47 1.47
CA ASN A 170 -20.77 24.04 0.34
C ASN A 170 -19.39 23.39 0.16
N TYR A 171 -18.63 23.15 1.24
CA TYR A 171 -17.32 22.46 1.15
C TYR A 171 -17.49 21.03 0.66
N LEU A 172 -18.44 20.26 1.19
CA LEU A 172 -18.71 18.90 0.73
C LEU A 172 -19.16 18.86 -0.73
N SER A 173 -20.02 19.78 -1.17
CA SER A 173 -20.44 19.87 -2.58
C SER A 173 -19.28 20.19 -3.51
N ARG A 174 -18.39 21.12 -3.12
CA ARG A 174 -17.18 21.43 -3.89
C ARG A 174 -16.21 20.27 -3.92
N ALA A 175 -16.03 19.55 -2.81
CA ALA A 175 -15.21 18.35 -2.75
C ALA A 175 -15.74 17.25 -3.69
N ILE A 176 -17.07 17.02 -3.72
CA ILE A 176 -17.71 16.10 -4.66
C ILE A 176 -17.42 16.50 -6.12
N ALA A 177 -17.58 17.76 -6.46
CA ALA A 177 -17.32 18.26 -7.81
C ALA A 177 -15.84 18.13 -8.20
N LYS A 178 -14.91 18.49 -7.31
CA LYS A 178 -13.47 18.46 -7.57
C LYS A 178 -12.90 17.04 -7.67
N THR A 179 -13.49 16.09 -6.95
CA THR A 179 -13.10 14.67 -7.04
C THR A 179 -13.73 13.96 -8.25
N GLY A 180 -14.65 14.62 -8.96
CA GLY A 180 -15.41 14.00 -10.07
C GLY A 180 -16.40 12.92 -9.60
N ALA A 181 -16.70 12.86 -8.31
CA ALA A 181 -17.60 11.87 -7.73
C ALA A 181 -19.09 12.20 -7.99
N ARG A 182 -19.94 11.18 -7.96
CA ARG A 182 -21.38 11.34 -8.08
C ARG A 182 -22.05 11.73 -6.77
N ASN A 183 -21.43 11.43 -5.65
CA ASN A 183 -21.96 11.68 -4.31
C ASN A 183 -20.84 11.74 -3.26
N ARG A 184 -21.22 12.04 -2.00
CA ARG A 184 -20.30 12.16 -0.86
C ARG A 184 -19.50 10.88 -0.61
N VAL A 185 -20.13 9.71 -0.70
CA VAL A 185 -19.45 8.42 -0.47
C VAL A 185 -18.40 8.17 -1.55
N GLY A 186 -18.73 8.46 -2.81
CA GLY A 186 -17.78 8.39 -3.91
C GLY A 186 -16.62 9.35 -3.75
N ALA A 187 -16.89 10.60 -3.30
CA ALA A 187 -15.85 11.59 -3.05
C ALA A 187 -14.88 11.17 -1.94
N ILE A 188 -15.41 10.60 -0.86
CA ILE A 188 -14.59 10.05 0.24
C ILE A 188 -13.68 8.94 -0.29
N ARG A 189 -14.26 7.95 -1.00
CA ARG A 189 -13.50 6.83 -1.55
C ARG A 189 -12.36 7.30 -2.48
N ILE A 190 -12.66 8.17 -3.44
CA ILE A 190 -11.66 8.71 -4.37
C ILE A 190 -10.57 9.47 -3.61
N ALA A 191 -10.94 10.30 -2.62
CA ALA A 191 -9.99 11.08 -1.86
C ALA A 191 -9.09 10.21 -0.96
N GLU A 192 -9.61 9.12 -0.39
CA GLU A 192 -8.82 8.12 0.37
C GLU A 192 -7.88 7.33 -0.55
N GLU A 193 -8.39 6.84 -1.71
CA GLU A 193 -7.59 6.12 -2.69
C GLU A 193 -6.46 6.98 -3.27
N SER A 194 -6.72 8.29 -3.43
CA SER A 194 -5.73 9.26 -3.91
C SER A 194 -4.83 9.85 -2.81
N GLY A 195 -5.09 9.52 -1.53
CA GLY A 195 -4.32 10.03 -0.40
C GLY A 195 -4.51 11.52 -0.12
N TRP A 196 -5.66 12.08 -0.45
CA TRP A 196 -6.02 13.48 -0.17
C TRP A 196 -6.67 13.67 1.21
N LEU A 197 -6.98 12.55 1.93
CA LEU A 197 -7.56 12.54 3.28
C LEU A 197 -6.67 11.86 4.32
#